data_00b74ca4ebb17000e14b8e3f1f1e8e6d
#
_entry.id   00b74ca4ebb17000e14b8e3f1f1e8e6d
#
_cell.length_a   1.000
_cell.length_b   1.000
_cell.length_c   1.000
_cell.angle_alpha   90.00
_cell.angle_beta   90.00
_cell.angle_gamma   90.00
#
_symmetry.space_group_name_H-M   'P 1'
#
loop_
_entity.id
_entity.type
_entity.pdbx_description
1 polymer ?
#
loop_
_entity_poly.entity_id
_entity_poly.type
_entity_poly.pdbx_seq_one_letter_code
_entity_poly.pdbx_strand_id
1 'polypeptide(L)'
;MLFRSRVAAARERAVLRLAGTPWRVNAEVPRDELLRRFMPDGGGWEPIERATALGMVSDFAAADTLRVAWTIADLNGRARPTRGDCAAALGLRMGEIR
;
A
#
# COMPACT_ATOMS: atom_id res chain seq x y z
N MET A 1 20.61 5.81 14.11
CA MET A 1 19.26 6.33 14.30
C MET A 1 18.26 5.35 13.76
N LEU A 2 17.48 4.78 14.64
CA LEU A 2 16.51 3.76 14.29
C LEU A 2 15.48 4.23 13.26
N PHE A 3 14.98 5.45 13.43
CA PHE A 3 13.98 5.99 12.51
C PHE A 3 14.51 6.13 11.09
N ARG A 4 15.70 6.68 10.93
CA ARG A 4 16.35 6.79 9.63
C ARG A 4 16.56 5.43 8.99
N SER A 5 16.99 4.45 9.81
CA SER A 5 17.23 3.10 9.30
C SER A 5 15.94 2.46 8.79
N ARG A 6 14.82 2.70 9.46
CA ARG A 6 13.52 2.17 9.01
C ARG A 6 13.11 2.76 7.66
N VAL A 7 13.25 4.07 7.50
CA VAL A 7 12.89 4.74 6.26
C VAL A 7 13.80 4.28 5.11
N ALA A 8 15.11 4.22 5.35
CA ALA A 8 16.06 3.76 4.35
C ALA A 8 15.79 2.32 3.95
N ALA A 9 15.52 1.45 4.92
CA ALA A 9 15.20 0.05 4.66
C ALA A 9 13.90 -0.10 3.87
N ALA A 10 12.90 0.72 4.17
CA ALA A 10 11.64 0.70 3.45
C ALA A 10 11.83 1.09 1.99
N ARG A 11 12.61 2.14 1.73
CA ARG A 11 12.92 2.56 0.36
C ARG A 11 13.67 1.49 -0.41
N GLU A 12 14.60 0.82 0.25
CA GLU A 12 15.37 -0.27 -0.36
C GLU A 12 14.47 -1.44 -0.72
N ARG A 13 13.52 -1.79 0.14
CA ARG A 13 12.55 -2.85 -0.15
C ARG A 13 11.72 -2.51 -1.39
N ALA A 14 11.26 -1.26 -1.50
CA ALA A 14 10.49 -0.82 -2.65
C ALA A 14 11.33 -0.88 -3.93
N VAL A 15 12.58 -0.42 -3.87
CA VAL A 15 13.49 -0.46 -5.01
C VAL A 15 13.71 -1.89 -5.49
N LEU A 16 13.95 -2.82 -4.57
CA LEU A 16 14.18 -4.22 -4.90
C LEU A 16 12.92 -4.87 -5.49
N ARG A 17 11.77 -4.60 -4.90
CA ARG A 17 10.50 -5.15 -5.40
C ARG A 17 10.19 -4.64 -6.80
N LEU A 18 10.46 -3.37 -7.07
CA LEU A 18 10.15 -2.73 -8.34
C LEU A 18 11.28 -2.84 -9.36
N ALA A 19 12.36 -3.54 -9.04
CA ALA A 19 13.46 -3.76 -9.97
C ALA A 19 12.94 -4.43 -11.25
N GLY A 20 13.42 -3.97 -12.39
CA GLY A 20 12.97 -4.47 -13.69
C GLY A 20 11.70 -3.82 -14.20
N THR A 21 11.10 -2.91 -13.41
CA THR A 21 9.95 -2.11 -13.82
C THR A 21 10.38 -0.65 -14.05
N PRO A 22 9.56 0.17 -14.71
CA PRO A 22 9.88 1.59 -14.86
C PRO A 22 9.63 2.41 -13.59
N TRP A 23 9.09 1.80 -12.52
CA TRP A 23 8.73 2.51 -11.30
C TRP A 23 9.78 2.31 -10.22
N ARG A 24 10.00 3.35 -9.41
CA ARG A 24 11.00 3.35 -8.35
C ARG A 24 10.40 3.41 -6.96
N VAL A 25 9.20 3.97 -6.83
CA VAL A 25 8.51 4.12 -5.56
C VAL A 25 7.07 3.64 -5.70
N ASN A 26 6.45 3.29 -4.58
CA ASN A 26 5.09 2.75 -4.57
C ASN A 26 4.08 3.71 -5.24
N ALA A 27 4.27 5.00 -5.05
CA ALA A 27 3.36 6.02 -5.58
C ALA A 27 3.31 6.04 -7.11
N GLU A 28 4.33 5.54 -7.78
CA GLU A 28 4.42 5.55 -9.24
C GLU A 28 3.72 4.37 -9.90
N VAL A 29 3.41 3.33 -9.14
CA VAL A 29 2.85 2.11 -9.72
C VAL A 29 1.41 2.36 -10.16
N PRO A 30 1.09 2.14 -11.46
CA PRO A 30 -0.27 2.35 -11.96
C PRO A 30 -1.28 1.42 -11.30
N ARG A 31 -2.54 1.88 -11.26
CA ARG A 31 -3.63 1.14 -10.63
C ARG A 31 -3.76 -0.28 -11.17
N ASP A 32 -3.77 -0.46 -12.47
CA ASP A 32 -3.92 -1.79 -13.09
C ASP A 32 -2.78 -2.72 -12.69
N GLU A 33 -1.55 -2.20 -12.58
CA GLU A 33 -0.40 -3.00 -12.17
C GLU A 33 -0.46 -3.35 -10.68
N LEU A 34 -0.96 -2.45 -9.85
CA LEU A 34 -1.21 -2.76 -8.44
C LEU A 34 -2.18 -3.93 -8.30
N LEU A 35 -3.30 -3.86 -9.02
CA LEU A 35 -4.34 -4.88 -8.93
C LEU A 35 -3.93 -6.21 -9.56
N ARG A 36 -3.05 -6.17 -10.56
CA ARG A 36 -2.61 -7.37 -11.25
C ARG A 36 -1.44 -8.06 -10.56
N ARG A 37 -0.49 -7.30 -10.02
CA ARG A 37 0.79 -7.85 -9.56
C ARG A 37 1.09 -7.61 -8.10
N PHE A 38 0.45 -6.64 -7.47
CA PHE A 38 0.82 -6.17 -6.15
C PHE A 38 -0.34 -6.20 -5.15
N MET A 39 -1.18 -7.19 -5.27
CA MET A 39 -2.28 -7.36 -4.31
C MET A 39 -1.77 -7.89 -2.97
N PRO A 40 -2.44 -7.53 -1.86
CA PRO A 40 -2.12 -8.09 -0.56
C PRO A 40 -2.30 -9.60 -0.52
N ASP A 41 -1.69 -10.24 0.45
CA ASP A 41 -1.83 -11.68 0.66
C ASP A 41 -3.23 -12.04 1.19
N GLY A 42 -3.69 -13.21 0.80
CA GLY A 42 -4.93 -13.79 1.31
C GLY A 42 -6.09 -12.81 1.24
N GLY A 43 -6.77 -12.60 2.35
CA GLY A 43 -7.89 -11.67 2.44
C GLY A 43 -7.50 -10.24 2.77
N GLY A 44 -6.22 -9.88 2.61
CA GLY A 44 -5.72 -8.57 3.00
C GLY A 44 -6.38 -7.39 2.29
N TRP A 45 -6.84 -7.60 1.07
CA TRP A 45 -7.52 -6.56 0.27
C TRP A 45 -8.93 -6.24 0.79
N GLU A 46 -9.54 -7.14 1.55
CA GLU A 46 -10.95 -7.08 1.93
C GLU A 46 -11.38 -5.74 2.57
N PRO A 47 -10.62 -5.13 3.49
CA PRO A 47 -11.05 -3.84 4.07
C PRO A 47 -11.24 -2.75 3.02
N ILE A 48 -10.34 -2.68 2.03
CA ILE A 48 -10.41 -1.68 0.97
C ILE A 48 -11.54 -2.02 0.00
N GLU A 49 -11.67 -3.29 -0.34
CA GLU A 49 -12.75 -3.77 -1.21
C GLU A 49 -14.12 -3.45 -0.62
N ARG A 50 -14.29 -3.71 0.67
CA ARG A 50 -15.54 -3.41 1.37
C ARG A 50 -15.85 -1.92 1.36
N ALA A 51 -14.85 -1.07 1.65
CA ALA A 51 -15.04 0.38 1.65
C ALA A 51 -15.45 0.88 0.26
N THR A 52 -14.87 0.31 -0.78
CA THR A 52 -15.22 0.64 -2.16
C THR A 52 -16.66 0.21 -2.47
N ALA A 53 -17.02 -1.00 -2.10
CA ALA A 53 -18.37 -1.53 -2.33
C ALA A 53 -19.44 -0.73 -1.60
N LEU A 54 -19.10 -0.18 -0.44
CA LEU A 54 -20.01 0.67 0.34
C LEU A 54 -20.02 2.13 -0.11
N GLY A 55 -19.24 2.46 -1.14
CA GLY A 55 -19.18 3.83 -1.65
C GLY A 55 -18.40 4.80 -0.78
N MET A 56 -17.64 4.29 0.19
CA MET A 56 -16.86 5.12 1.10
C MET A 56 -15.58 5.66 0.47
N VAL A 57 -15.03 4.94 -0.50
CA VAL A 57 -13.86 5.38 -1.27
C VAL A 57 -14.11 5.07 -2.74
N SER A 58 -13.56 5.92 -3.62
CA SER A 58 -13.61 5.68 -5.06
C SER A 58 -12.57 4.65 -5.47
N ASP A 59 -12.63 4.17 -6.70
CA ASP A 59 -11.62 3.27 -7.25
C ASP A 59 -10.23 3.90 -7.24
N PHE A 60 -10.13 5.19 -7.53
CA PHE A 60 -8.85 5.91 -7.47
C PHE A 60 -8.33 5.97 -6.03
N ALA A 61 -9.22 6.28 -5.10
CA ALA A 61 -8.85 6.33 -3.69
C ALA A 61 -8.45 4.96 -3.17
N ALA A 62 -9.10 3.90 -3.65
CA ALA A 62 -8.74 2.53 -3.28
C ALA A 62 -7.31 2.20 -3.72
N ALA A 63 -6.94 2.57 -4.93
CA ALA A 63 -5.57 2.36 -5.43
C ALA A 63 -4.55 3.14 -4.61
N ASP A 64 -4.83 4.40 -4.29
CA ASP A 64 -3.95 5.21 -3.45
C ASP A 64 -3.82 4.60 -2.05
N THR A 65 -4.91 4.08 -1.51
CA THR A 65 -4.90 3.41 -0.20
C THR A 65 -4.00 2.18 -0.25
N LEU A 66 -4.05 1.42 -1.32
CA LEU A 66 -3.16 0.26 -1.48
C LEU A 66 -1.69 0.68 -1.56
N ARG A 67 -1.38 1.78 -2.25
CA ARG A 67 -0.02 2.31 -2.30
C ARG A 67 0.49 2.66 -0.89
N VAL A 68 -0.36 3.27 -0.06
CA VAL A 68 -0.03 3.57 1.33
C VAL A 68 0.17 2.29 2.13
N ALA A 69 -0.68 1.28 1.90
CA ALA A 69 -0.54 -0.02 2.57
C ALA A 69 0.82 -0.66 2.25
N TRP A 70 1.28 -0.57 1.01
CA TRP A 70 2.62 -1.04 0.64
C TRP A 70 3.71 -0.30 1.40
N THR A 71 3.58 1.01 1.56
CA THR A 71 4.54 1.81 2.32
C THR A 71 4.56 1.39 3.79
N ILE A 72 3.39 1.13 4.37
CA ILE A 72 3.30 0.64 5.75
C ILE A 72 3.97 -0.73 5.86
N ALA A 73 3.72 -1.63 4.92
CA ALA A 73 4.37 -2.94 4.90
C ALA A 73 5.89 -2.82 4.79
N ASP A 74 6.36 -1.94 3.92
CA ASP A 74 7.80 -1.70 3.75
C ASP A 74 8.43 -1.18 5.04
N LEU A 75 7.77 -0.24 5.72
CA LEU A 75 8.26 0.30 6.99
C LEU A 75 8.32 -0.76 8.08
N ASN A 76 7.45 -1.75 8.03
CA ASN A 76 7.39 -2.83 9.02
C ASN A 76 8.12 -4.10 8.57
N GLY A 77 8.79 -4.05 7.43
CA GLY A 77 9.61 -5.17 6.96
C GLY A 77 8.83 -6.37 6.43
N ARG A 78 7.59 -6.16 6.01
CA ARG A 78 6.77 -7.24 5.47
C ARG A 78 6.93 -7.33 3.95
N ALA A 79 6.87 -8.53 3.42
CA ALA A 79 7.01 -8.76 1.99
C ALA A 79 5.80 -8.27 1.20
N ARG A 80 4.61 -8.30 1.81
CA ARG A 80 3.36 -7.81 1.23
C ARG A 80 2.50 -7.19 2.31
N PRO A 81 1.60 -6.25 1.94
CA PRO A 81 0.65 -5.70 2.91
C PRO A 81 -0.24 -6.79 3.48
N THR A 82 -0.45 -6.73 4.78
CA THR A 82 -1.42 -7.58 5.47
C THR A 82 -2.77 -6.87 5.49
N ARG A 83 -3.80 -7.60 5.95
CA ARG A 83 -5.11 -7.01 6.22
C ARG A 83 -4.98 -5.82 7.18
N GLY A 84 -4.13 -5.94 8.21
CA GLY A 84 -3.88 -4.85 9.15
C GLY A 84 -3.25 -3.63 8.50
N ASP A 85 -2.31 -3.84 7.57
CA ASP A 85 -1.70 -2.73 6.83
C ASP A 85 -2.72 -2.01 5.97
N CYS A 86 -3.61 -2.75 5.30
CA CYS A 86 -4.67 -2.18 4.49
C CYS A 86 -5.68 -1.44 5.34
N ALA A 87 -6.05 -2.00 6.49
CA ALA A 87 -6.96 -1.33 7.43
C ALA A 87 -6.35 -0.04 7.98
N ALA A 88 -5.05 -0.06 8.30
CA ALA A 88 -4.34 1.14 8.78
C ALA A 88 -4.29 2.22 7.69
N ALA A 89 -3.98 1.82 6.46
CA ALA A 89 -3.95 2.76 5.33
C ALA A 89 -5.33 3.39 5.10
N LEU A 90 -6.37 2.57 5.18
CA LEU A 90 -7.75 3.03 5.03
C LEU A 90 -8.12 4.01 6.15
N GLY A 91 -7.69 3.72 7.39
CA GLY A 91 -7.91 4.59 8.52
C GLY A 91 -7.26 5.96 8.35
N LEU A 92 -6.05 6.00 7.81
CA LEU A 92 -5.36 7.26 7.52
C LEU A 92 -6.15 8.09 6.50
N ARG A 93 -6.63 7.46 5.44
CA ARG A 93 -7.41 8.14 4.42
C ARG A 93 -8.74 8.67 4.98
N MET A 94 -9.42 7.84 5.76
CA MET A 94 -10.68 8.24 6.38
C MET A 94 -10.48 9.38 7.38
N GLY A 95 -9.36 9.37 8.10
CA GLY A 95 -9.00 10.44 9.03
C GLY A 95 -8.74 11.77 8.37
N GLU A 96 -8.27 11.77 7.13
CA GLU A 96 -8.01 12.99 6.37
C GLU A 96 -9.28 13.75 6.01
N ILE A 97 -10.41 13.08 6.04
CA ILE A 97 -11.69 13.68 5.64
C ILE A 97 -12.25 14.56 6.75
N ARG A 98 -11.75 14.46 7.95
CA ARG A 98 -12.20 15.26 9.10
C ARG A 98 -11.59 16.67 9.05
#